data_61260a6a1be6418be9d6513bda985ac1
#
_entry.id   61260a6a1be6418be9d6513bda985ac1
#
_cell.length_a   1.000
_cell.length_b   1.000
_cell.length_c   1.000
_cell.angle_alpha   90.00
_cell.angle_beta   90.00
_cell.angle_gamma   90.00
#
_symmetry.space_group_name_H-M   'P 1'
#
loop_
_entity.id
_entity.type
_entity.pdbx_description
1 polymer ?
#
loop_
_entity_poly.entity_id
_entity_poly.type
_entity_poly.pdbx_seq_one_letter_code
_entity_poly.pdbx_strand_id
1 'polypeptide(L)' 'ERQVIFLRYYKGLTQDRAARVLGVSQVQVSRIERKAMEHLREKLEA' A
#
# COMPACT_ATOMS: atom_id res chain seq x y z
N GLU A 1 5.53 -0.62 3.99
CA GLU A 1 4.80 0.39 3.21
C GLU A 1 5.28 0.48 1.78
N ARG A 2 6.58 0.52 1.57
CA ARG A 2 7.15 0.63 0.23
C ARG A 2 6.76 -0.53 -0.67
N GLN A 3 6.76 -1.74 -0.11
CA GLN A 3 6.42 -2.93 -0.88
C GLN A 3 4.98 -2.90 -1.37
N VAL A 4 4.07 -2.46 -0.50
CA VAL A 4 2.66 -2.36 -0.87
C VAL A 4 2.47 -1.33 -1.99
N ILE A 5 3.06 -0.16 -1.83
CA ILE A 5 2.95 0.90 -2.84
C ILE A 5 3.58 0.44 -4.16
N PHE A 6 4.73 -0.18 -4.10
CA PHE A 6 5.41 -0.70 -5.28
C PHE A 6 4.54 -1.71 -6.03
N LEU A 7 3.98 -2.68 -5.32
CA LEU A 7 3.16 -3.71 -5.93
C LEU A 7 1.86 -3.15 -6.51
N ARG A 8 1.26 -2.20 -5.80
CA ARG A 8 -0.01 -1.62 -6.23
C ARG A 8 0.14 -0.68 -7.42
N TYR A 9 1.14 0.18 -7.39
CA TYR A 9 1.26 1.24 -8.38
C TYR A 9 2.27 0.94 -9.48
N TYR A 10 3.32 0.23 -9.17
CA TYR A 10 4.31 -0.15 -10.18
C TYR A 10 3.92 -1.40 -10.94
N LYS A 11 3.50 -2.42 -10.22
CA LYS A 11 3.11 -3.69 -10.81
C LYS A 11 1.65 -3.75 -11.22
N GLY A 12 0.84 -2.81 -10.76
CA GLY A 12 -0.58 -2.77 -11.07
C GLY A 12 -1.40 -3.88 -10.45
N LEU A 13 -0.93 -4.44 -9.34
CA LEU A 13 -1.63 -5.51 -8.66
C LEU A 13 -2.82 -4.97 -7.87
N THR A 14 -3.85 -5.79 -7.74
CA THR A 14 -4.96 -5.47 -6.86
C THR A 14 -4.52 -5.65 -5.41
N GLN A 15 -5.32 -5.10 -4.46
CA GLN A 15 -5.03 -5.28 -3.05
C GLN A 15 -4.98 -6.76 -2.67
N ASP A 16 -5.89 -7.56 -3.23
CA ASP A 16 -5.93 -8.98 -2.96
C ASP A 16 -4.65 -9.67 -3.44
N ARG A 17 -4.21 -9.34 -4.64
CA ARG A 17 -2.99 -9.90 -5.19
C ARG A 17 -1.76 -9.48 -4.41
N ALA A 18 -1.68 -8.21 -4.06
CA ALA A 18 -0.57 -7.70 -3.26
C ALA A 18 -0.52 -8.40 -1.91
N ALA A 19 -1.68 -8.63 -1.30
CA ALA A 19 -1.76 -9.35 -0.02
C ALA A 19 -1.20 -10.76 -0.15
N ARG A 20 -1.52 -11.44 -1.24
CA ARG A 20 -1.02 -12.80 -1.47
C ARG A 20 0.48 -12.83 -1.65
N VAL A 21 1.00 -11.89 -2.41
CA VAL A 21 2.44 -11.80 -2.65
C VAL A 21 3.19 -11.55 -1.35
N LEU A 22 2.65 -10.68 -0.50
CA LEU A 22 3.29 -10.32 0.76
C LEU A 22 3.00 -11.29 1.90
N GLY A 23 2.02 -12.19 1.71
CA GLY A 23 1.64 -13.14 2.75
C GLY A 23 0.88 -12.51 3.90
N VAL A 24 0.11 -11.46 3.62
CA VAL A 24 -0.69 -10.75 4.62
C VAL A 24 -2.14 -10.72 4.17
N SER A 25 -3.03 -10.20 5.02
CA SER A 25 -4.44 -10.09 4.67
C SER A 25 -4.70 -8.84 3.83
N GLN A 26 -5.78 -8.86 3.07
CA GLN A 26 -6.19 -7.69 2.29
C GLN A 26 -6.47 -6.49 3.18
N VAL A 27 -6.99 -6.74 4.37
CA VAL A 27 -7.24 -5.67 5.34
C VAL A 27 -5.94 -4.98 5.72
N GLN A 28 -4.87 -5.75 5.90
CA GLN A 28 -3.57 -5.18 6.21
C GLN A 28 -3.03 -4.34 5.07
N VAL A 29 -3.18 -4.83 3.83
CA VAL A 29 -2.75 -4.07 2.65
C VAL A 29 -3.50 -2.74 2.59
N SER A 30 -4.81 -2.77 2.82
CA SER A 30 -5.63 -1.58 2.81
C SER A 30 -5.17 -0.57 3.87
N ARG A 31 -4.85 -1.05 5.06
CA ARG A 31 -4.37 -0.19 6.15
C ARG A 31 -3.01 0.42 5.83
N ILE A 32 -2.12 -0.38 5.25
CA ILE A 32 -0.79 0.09 4.88
C ILE A 32 -0.89 1.17 3.81
N GLU A 33 -1.73 0.97 2.80
CA GLU A 33 -1.95 1.97 1.76
C GLU A 33 -2.46 3.28 2.35
N ARG A 34 -3.43 3.18 3.24
CA ARG A 34 -4.01 4.36 3.89
C ARG A 34 -2.95 5.13 4.66
N LYS A 35 -2.13 4.41 5.40
CA LYS A 35 -1.08 5.01 6.19
C LYS A 35 -0.04 5.69 5.31
N ALA A 36 0.34 5.03 4.22
CA ALA A 36 1.29 5.59 3.28
C ALA A 36 0.76 6.88 2.63
N MET A 37 -0.53 6.89 2.30
CA MET A 37 -1.16 8.07 1.72
C MET A 37 -1.20 9.22 2.73
N GLU A 38 -1.46 8.92 3.98
CA GLU A 38 -1.45 9.93 5.04
C GLU A 38 -0.05 10.54 5.20
N HIS A 39 0.98 9.72 5.16
CA HIS A 39 2.35 10.20 5.25
C HIS A 39 2.72 11.11 4.08
N LEU A 40 2.32 10.73 2.89
CA LEU A 40 2.56 11.55 1.69
C LEU A 40 1.84 12.89 1.81
N ARG A 41 0.61 12.86 2.30
CA ARG A 41 -0.17 14.06 2.48
C ARG A 41 0.50 15.01 3.46
N GLU A 42 0.98 14.49 4.57
CA GLU A 42 1.69 15.30 5.56
C GLU A 42 2.92 15.98 4.96
N LYS A 43 3.67 15.25 4.16
CA LYS A 43 4.86 15.81 3.52
C LYS A 43 4.52 16.90 2.52
N LEU A 44 3.41 16.73 1.81
CA LEU A 44 3.00 17.73 0.83
C LEU A 44 2.43 18.98 1.47
N GLU A 45 1.83 18.85 2.64
CA GLU A 45 1.25 19.96 3.36
C GLU A 45 2.26 20.68 4.26
N ALA A 46 3.34 20.05 4.58
CA ALA A 46 4.38 20.60 5.46
C ALA A 46 5.29 21.65 4.72
#